data_291f347bef3212f0beb74e87cda31bdd
#
_entry.id   291f347bef3212f0beb74e87cda31bdd
#
_cell.length_a   1.000
_cell.length_b   1.000
_cell.length_c   1.000
_cell.angle_alpha   90.00
_cell.angle_beta   90.00
_cell.angle_gamma   90.00
#
_symmetry.space_group_name_H-M   'P 1'
#
loop_
_entity.id
_entity.type
_entity.pdbx_description
1 polymer ?
#
loop_
_entity_poly.entity_id
_entity_poly.type
_entity_poly.pdbx_seq_one_letter_code
_entity_poly.pdbx_strand_id
1 'polypeptide(L)'
;MRACSRRPLAAVVAAALAAASCTIHQREQTAASLAGAPLGRSVCVLFMDGLSKAAFDHVLAAGAVPNLKREIVDRGLSYDTAVASVPSETYPNLGAMLTGLHPGHHGIPANIWLDRRLRLAESHTNIFRVHSAADFLVPDARTLYERLPRDSVAVTTPMGRGATVYAKNLVAVVASYARWDWEFLDRKTIDDVGDAYAGALDAGRIPSLAFAHLLGPDEVAHSDGPESAEFRAVLANIDRAFARLVRRLKRWRIYDRILFVLVGDHGNQSYTRTVEADELVHRALTSHPTEADCEAGNCVLVPASGPRQKTYDVGEAQIAVGAFRGAMIWLPASRPPADVPGAFAAGKRKKQKRPRGAPPPKIVMPATSDFAAALALAPEMGLVMTRGPVPGSVVVYGPRGRSEIVRDETGEGPPRYGYRVVAGEDPLGYASVPALAPFVSGAPFPADDWLFATAPTEYPDLAVQLPEFFDSPRAPDVYLSPKDGHGFRSGKAAGHGAVSRLEMVVPLVFAGPGIEPGRRPVARTADLAPTILAWLGVPFDANEMDGEDLRLLSAPLPPPPPLPPPPAGEPAEPQEPPGRER
;
A
#
# COMPACT_ATOMS: atom_id res chain seq x y z
N MET A 1 -5.88 41.47 5.94
CA MET A 1 -7.26 41.01 5.82
C MET A 1 -7.51 40.55 4.40
N ARG A 2 -7.40 39.25 4.11
CA ARG A 2 -7.82 38.67 2.83
C ARG A 2 -8.96 37.70 3.14
N ALA A 3 -10.16 37.98 2.63
CA ALA A 3 -11.34 37.16 2.77
C ALA A 3 -11.13 35.86 1.96
N CYS A 4 -10.88 34.75 2.65
CA CYS A 4 -10.86 33.43 2.06
C CYS A 4 -12.29 33.02 1.71
N SER A 5 -12.56 32.81 0.42
CA SER A 5 -13.90 32.50 -0.10
C SER A 5 -14.37 31.13 0.41
N ARG A 6 -15.33 31.14 1.33
CA ARG A 6 -15.97 29.95 1.94
C ARG A 6 -16.96 29.21 1.02
N ARG A 7 -17.02 29.54 -0.28
CA ARG A 7 -18.03 28.98 -1.21
C ARG A 7 -17.79 27.55 -1.75
N PRO A 8 -16.54 27.02 -1.90
CA PRO A 8 -16.40 25.64 -2.36
C PRO A 8 -16.70 24.58 -1.29
N LEU A 9 -16.56 24.93 0.01
CA LEU A 9 -16.78 23.98 1.12
C LEU A 9 -18.25 23.59 1.28
N ALA A 10 -19.18 24.54 1.10
CA ALA A 10 -20.61 24.28 1.22
C ALA A 10 -21.14 23.34 0.11
N ALA A 11 -20.59 23.42 -1.10
CA ALA A 11 -20.95 22.56 -2.21
C ALA A 11 -20.43 21.10 -2.01
N VAL A 12 -19.25 20.95 -1.42
CA VAL A 12 -18.67 19.64 -1.07
C VAL A 12 -19.45 18.99 0.06
N VAL A 13 -19.84 19.76 1.08
CA VAL A 13 -20.66 19.28 2.21
C VAL A 13 -22.08 18.91 1.74
N ALA A 14 -22.69 19.69 0.84
CA ALA A 14 -24.01 19.39 0.28
C ALA A 14 -23.98 18.12 -0.62
N ALA A 15 -22.91 17.92 -1.42
CA ALA A 15 -22.72 16.72 -2.20
C ALA A 15 -22.43 15.48 -1.31
N ALA A 16 -21.72 15.66 -0.20
CA ALA A 16 -21.46 14.61 0.78
C ALA A 16 -22.74 14.24 1.56
N LEU A 17 -23.59 15.22 1.89
CA LEU A 17 -24.88 14.96 2.53
C LEU A 17 -25.89 14.31 1.58
N ALA A 18 -25.87 14.64 0.29
CA ALA A 18 -26.67 13.96 -0.72
C ALA A 18 -26.18 12.51 -0.99
N ALA A 19 -24.87 12.25 -0.88
CA ALA A 19 -24.31 10.91 -0.92
C ALA A 19 -24.57 10.13 0.38
N ALA A 20 -24.71 10.79 1.52
CA ALA A 20 -24.99 10.19 2.82
C ALA A 20 -26.41 9.59 2.93
N SER A 21 -27.38 10.10 2.18
CA SER A 21 -28.70 9.45 2.05
C SER A 21 -28.64 8.13 1.27
N CYS A 22 -27.52 7.82 0.60
CA CYS A 22 -27.22 6.54 -0.02
C CYS A 22 -26.26 5.66 0.80
N THR A 23 -25.97 5.98 2.06
CA THR A 23 -25.31 5.04 2.97
C THR A 23 -26.33 4.00 3.47
N ILE A 24 -26.99 3.38 2.55
CA ILE A 24 -27.56 2.07 2.76
C ILE A 24 -26.37 1.17 3.05
N HIS A 25 -26.38 0.53 4.22
CA HIS A 25 -25.69 -0.72 4.42
C HIS A 25 -25.98 -1.57 3.19
N GLN A 26 -25.09 -1.62 2.22
CA GLN A 26 -25.10 -2.65 1.21
C GLN A 26 -24.79 -3.95 1.96
N ARG A 27 -25.83 -4.56 2.54
CA ARG A 27 -25.93 -5.99 2.65
C ARG A 27 -26.00 -6.48 1.20
N GLU A 28 -24.89 -6.65 0.55
CA GLU A 28 -24.82 -7.60 -0.54
C GLU A 28 -25.03 -8.98 0.08
N GLN A 29 -26.30 -9.35 0.16
CA GLN A 29 -26.70 -10.74 0.32
C GLN A 29 -26.33 -11.46 -0.97
N THR A 30 -25.09 -11.84 -1.13
CA THR A 30 -24.79 -13.06 -1.86
C THR A 30 -25.25 -14.19 -0.94
N ALA A 31 -26.52 -14.54 -1.07
CA ALA A 31 -27.08 -15.76 -0.55
C ALA A 31 -26.58 -16.97 -1.36
N ALA A 32 -25.27 -17.18 -1.44
CA ALA A 32 -24.71 -18.49 -1.60
C ALA A 32 -24.61 -19.04 -0.18
N SER A 33 -25.41 -20.02 0.15
CA SER A 33 -25.30 -20.81 1.37
C SER A 33 -23.85 -21.29 1.48
N LEU A 34 -23.04 -20.57 2.26
CA LEU A 34 -21.70 -21.00 2.61
C LEU A 34 -21.87 -22.20 3.55
N ALA A 35 -21.93 -23.39 2.95
CA ALA A 35 -22.00 -24.66 3.64
C ALA A 35 -20.67 -24.91 4.37
N GLY A 36 -20.60 -24.56 5.63
CA GLY A 36 -19.46 -24.82 6.50
C GLY A 36 -19.81 -24.46 7.94
N ALA A 37 -19.33 -25.23 8.92
CA ALA A 37 -19.51 -24.88 10.33
C ALA A 37 -18.83 -23.54 10.64
N PRO A 38 -19.35 -22.71 11.59
CA PRO A 38 -18.67 -21.49 12.00
C PRO A 38 -17.24 -21.79 12.41
N LEU A 39 -16.27 -21.04 11.90
CA LEU A 39 -14.86 -21.20 12.31
C LEU A 39 -14.70 -21.00 13.82
N GLY A 40 -15.62 -20.29 14.45
CA GLY A 40 -15.65 -20.03 15.89
C GLY A 40 -14.46 -19.20 16.38
N ARG A 41 -13.60 -18.76 15.45
CA ARG A 41 -12.42 -17.93 15.62
C ARG A 41 -12.49 -16.75 14.67
N SER A 42 -11.73 -15.71 14.98
CA SER A 42 -11.69 -14.48 14.21
C SER A 42 -10.27 -13.95 14.10
N VAL A 43 -9.99 -13.24 13.01
CA VAL A 43 -8.79 -12.41 12.89
C VAL A 43 -9.23 -10.95 12.91
N CYS A 44 -8.58 -10.13 13.74
CA CYS A 44 -8.78 -8.69 13.80
C CYS A 44 -7.49 -8.00 13.36
N VAL A 45 -7.48 -7.45 12.14
CA VAL A 45 -6.35 -6.73 11.57
C VAL A 45 -6.47 -5.26 11.91
N LEU A 46 -5.48 -4.71 12.59
CA LEU A 46 -5.23 -3.28 12.78
C LEU A 46 -4.21 -2.86 11.72
N PHE A 47 -4.69 -2.41 10.60
CA PHE A 47 -3.87 -1.92 9.51
C PHE A 47 -3.57 -0.44 9.75
N MET A 48 -2.30 -0.15 10.04
CA MET A 48 -1.78 1.18 10.40
C MET A 48 -1.16 1.81 9.16
N ASP A 49 -1.90 2.67 8.48
CA ASP A 49 -1.42 3.36 7.28
C ASP A 49 -0.18 4.22 7.59
N GLY A 50 0.85 4.10 6.77
CA GLY A 50 2.07 4.92 6.86
C GLY A 50 2.96 4.67 8.09
N LEU A 51 2.80 3.55 8.81
CA LEU A 51 3.54 3.26 10.02
C LEU A 51 4.81 2.43 9.73
N SER A 52 5.98 3.08 9.76
CA SER A 52 7.27 2.37 9.73
C SER A 52 7.55 1.61 11.03
N LYS A 53 8.35 0.54 10.92
CA LYS A 53 8.85 -0.19 12.10
C LYS A 53 9.62 0.73 13.05
N ALA A 54 10.45 1.62 12.50
CA ALA A 54 11.26 2.56 13.29
C ALA A 54 10.37 3.55 14.08
N ALA A 55 9.34 4.11 13.45
CA ALA A 55 8.40 5.01 14.13
C ALA A 55 7.59 4.27 15.21
N PHE A 56 7.15 3.04 14.94
CA PHE A 56 6.44 2.22 15.92
C PHE A 56 7.32 1.89 17.13
N ASP A 57 8.56 1.46 16.92
CA ASP A 57 9.52 1.17 18.01
C ASP A 57 9.80 2.39 18.86
N HIS A 58 9.93 3.57 18.24
CA HIS A 58 10.10 4.84 18.96
C HIS A 58 8.91 5.15 19.88
N VAL A 59 7.69 4.99 19.39
CA VAL A 59 6.46 5.24 20.14
C VAL A 59 6.26 4.21 21.27
N LEU A 60 6.63 2.94 21.02
CA LEU A 60 6.66 1.89 22.04
C LEU A 60 7.66 2.22 23.16
N ALA A 61 8.88 2.62 22.81
CA ALA A 61 9.93 3.00 23.76
C ALA A 61 9.53 4.24 24.60
N ALA A 62 8.81 5.18 24.00
CA ALA A 62 8.26 6.34 24.67
C ALA A 62 7.07 6.00 25.61
N GLY A 63 6.57 4.77 25.61
CA GLY A 63 5.43 4.34 26.44
C GLY A 63 4.08 4.95 26.01
N ALA A 64 3.96 5.47 24.79
CA ALA A 64 2.77 6.17 24.35
C ALA A 64 1.60 5.23 23.97
N VAL A 65 1.87 3.94 23.74
CA VAL A 65 0.88 2.92 23.32
C VAL A 65 0.87 1.70 24.26
N PRO A 66 0.55 1.89 25.56
CA PRO A 66 0.69 0.84 26.57
C PRO A 66 -0.27 -0.34 26.38
N ASN A 67 -1.43 -0.14 25.75
CA ASN A 67 -2.40 -1.20 25.53
C ASN A 67 -2.02 -2.07 24.31
N LEU A 68 -1.60 -1.46 23.21
CA LEU A 68 -1.03 -2.19 22.06
C LEU A 68 0.21 -2.98 22.49
N LYS A 69 1.07 -2.36 23.33
CA LYS A 69 2.22 -3.08 23.88
C LYS A 69 1.78 -4.31 24.66
N ARG A 70 0.92 -4.15 25.65
CA ARG A 70 0.50 -5.25 26.56
C ARG A 70 -0.30 -6.35 25.85
N GLU A 71 -1.25 -5.99 24.98
CA GLU A 71 -2.21 -6.94 24.41
C GLU A 71 -1.72 -7.55 23.09
N ILE A 72 -0.81 -6.89 22.38
CA ILE A 72 -0.29 -7.35 21.08
C ILE A 72 1.20 -7.65 21.16
N VAL A 73 2.06 -6.67 21.50
CA VAL A 73 3.51 -6.82 21.36
C VAL A 73 4.07 -7.81 22.38
N ASP A 74 3.70 -7.66 23.66
CA ASP A 74 4.24 -8.50 24.76
C ASP A 74 3.68 -9.94 24.73
N ARG A 75 2.56 -10.17 24.03
CA ARG A 75 1.88 -11.47 23.93
C ARG A 75 2.01 -12.10 22.54
N GLY A 76 2.64 -11.42 21.62
CA GLY A 76 2.65 -11.78 20.22
C GLY A 76 4.01 -12.23 19.71
N LEU A 77 3.97 -12.71 18.49
CA LEU A 77 5.12 -13.00 17.64
C LEU A 77 5.36 -11.79 16.74
N SER A 78 6.50 -11.11 16.94
CA SER A 78 6.90 -9.93 16.16
C SER A 78 7.97 -10.28 15.13
N TYR A 79 8.02 -9.53 14.04
CA TYR A 79 9.09 -9.63 13.04
C TYR A 79 10.04 -8.44 13.16
N ASP A 80 11.35 -8.72 13.12
CA ASP A 80 12.39 -7.68 13.21
C ASP A 80 12.42 -6.83 11.94
N THR A 81 12.23 -7.47 10.79
CA THR A 81 12.16 -6.83 9.48
C THR A 81 11.00 -7.44 8.69
N ALA A 82 9.84 -6.81 8.72
CA ALA A 82 8.75 -7.13 7.79
C ALA A 82 8.81 -6.13 6.63
N VAL A 83 8.96 -6.64 5.41
CA VAL A 83 9.16 -5.81 4.21
C VAL A 83 7.85 -5.63 3.47
N ALA A 84 7.49 -4.39 3.20
CA ALA A 84 6.38 -4.00 2.35
C ALA A 84 6.67 -4.32 0.88
N SER A 85 5.64 -4.36 0.06
CA SER A 85 5.81 -4.53 -1.39
C SER A 85 6.23 -3.21 -2.06
N VAL A 86 7.01 -3.33 -3.15
CA VAL A 86 7.35 -2.20 -4.02
C VAL A 86 6.17 -1.89 -4.96
N PRO A 87 5.76 -0.62 -5.07
CA PRO A 87 6.24 0.56 -4.35
C PRO A 87 5.71 0.62 -2.90
N SER A 88 6.38 1.36 -2.04
CA SER A 88 5.91 1.64 -0.68
C SER A 88 4.72 2.62 -0.71
N GLU A 89 3.61 2.19 -1.28
CA GLU A 89 2.37 2.95 -1.44
C GLU A 89 1.17 2.15 -0.93
N THR A 90 0.12 2.83 -0.45
CA THR A 90 -1.03 2.24 0.23
C THR A 90 -1.77 1.20 -0.63
N TYR A 91 -2.19 1.55 -1.85
CA TYR A 91 -3.04 0.64 -2.65
C TYR A 91 -2.30 -0.61 -3.14
N PRO A 92 -1.05 -0.54 -3.62
CA PRO A 92 -0.26 -1.72 -3.91
C PRO A 92 -0.10 -2.64 -2.71
N ASN A 93 0.24 -2.09 -1.54
CA ASN A 93 0.48 -2.87 -0.34
C ASN A 93 -0.80 -3.45 0.26
N LEU A 94 -1.90 -2.70 0.25
CA LEU A 94 -3.20 -3.23 0.65
C LEU A 94 -3.65 -4.37 -0.27
N GLY A 95 -3.42 -4.23 -1.59
CA GLY A 95 -3.61 -5.31 -2.56
C GLY A 95 -2.78 -6.55 -2.22
N ALA A 96 -1.49 -6.37 -1.95
CA ALA A 96 -0.60 -7.46 -1.60
C ALA A 96 -1.03 -8.19 -0.30
N MET A 97 -1.37 -7.43 0.75
CA MET A 97 -1.83 -8.01 2.02
C MET A 97 -3.15 -8.75 1.91
N LEU A 98 -4.08 -8.27 1.06
CA LEU A 98 -5.39 -8.89 0.89
C LEU A 98 -5.38 -10.08 -0.07
N THR A 99 -4.47 -10.14 -1.02
CA THR A 99 -4.44 -11.20 -2.04
C THR A 99 -3.31 -12.20 -1.85
N GLY A 100 -2.24 -11.82 -1.14
CA GLY A 100 -1.00 -12.59 -1.07
C GLY A 100 -0.13 -12.47 -2.32
N LEU A 101 -0.43 -11.52 -3.23
CA LEU A 101 0.28 -11.32 -4.50
C LEU A 101 1.08 -10.03 -4.50
N HIS A 102 2.22 -10.02 -5.15
CA HIS A 102 2.97 -8.78 -5.40
C HIS A 102 2.20 -7.80 -6.30
N PRO A 103 2.47 -6.49 -6.25
CA PRO A 103 1.81 -5.47 -7.07
C PRO A 103 1.85 -5.75 -8.57
N GLY A 104 2.92 -6.36 -9.06
CA GLY A 104 3.02 -6.81 -10.45
C GLY A 104 1.99 -7.86 -10.83
N HIS A 105 1.63 -8.72 -9.89
CA HIS A 105 0.74 -9.87 -10.10
C HIS A 105 -0.72 -9.55 -9.78
N HIS A 106 -1.02 -8.80 -8.71
CA HIS A 106 -2.41 -8.40 -8.46
C HIS A 106 -2.89 -7.21 -9.32
N GLY A 107 -1.98 -6.53 -10.03
CA GLY A 107 -2.29 -5.58 -11.09
C GLY A 107 -2.51 -4.13 -10.66
N ILE A 108 -2.29 -3.75 -9.39
CA ILE A 108 -2.33 -2.37 -8.91
C ILE A 108 -0.89 -1.91 -8.63
N PRO A 109 -0.24 -1.20 -9.58
CA PRO A 109 1.19 -0.90 -9.49
C PRO A 109 1.51 0.34 -8.64
N ALA A 110 0.53 1.19 -8.35
CA ALA A 110 0.72 2.45 -7.64
C ALA A 110 -0.60 3.03 -7.13
N ASN A 111 -0.55 4.08 -6.29
CA ASN A 111 -1.72 4.89 -5.94
C ASN A 111 -2.26 5.65 -7.16
N ILE A 112 -1.36 5.99 -8.08
CA ILE A 112 -1.67 6.66 -9.36
C ILE A 112 -0.84 6.01 -10.46
N TRP A 113 -1.48 5.55 -11.53
CA TRP A 113 -0.75 4.98 -12.68
C TRP A 113 -1.42 5.32 -14.01
N LEU A 114 -0.69 5.09 -15.11
CA LEU A 114 -1.22 5.19 -16.45
C LEU A 114 -1.67 3.81 -16.95
N ASP A 115 -2.96 3.65 -17.24
CA ASP A 115 -3.43 2.53 -18.04
C ASP A 115 -3.13 2.81 -19.52
N ARG A 116 -2.09 2.16 -20.05
CA ARG A 116 -1.63 2.37 -21.43
C ARG A 116 -2.69 1.93 -22.46
N ARG A 117 -3.48 0.91 -22.13
CA ARG A 117 -4.52 0.39 -23.02
C ARG A 117 -5.67 1.39 -23.16
N LEU A 118 -6.10 1.96 -22.04
CA LEU A 118 -7.18 2.94 -22.00
C LEU A 118 -6.67 4.37 -22.25
N ARG A 119 -5.36 4.61 -22.16
CA ARG A 119 -4.71 5.93 -22.17
C ARG A 119 -5.32 6.87 -21.12
N LEU A 120 -5.56 6.33 -19.96
CA LEU A 120 -6.16 7.05 -18.84
C LEU A 120 -5.24 6.98 -17.64
N ALA A 121 -5.12 8.11 -16.94
CA ALA A 121 -4.54 8.09 -15.62
C ALA A 121 -5.58 7.58 -14.62
N GLU A 122 -5.25 6.48 -13.96
CA GLU A 122 -6.02 5.94 -12.85
C GLU A 122 -5.47 6.52 -11.56
N SER A 123 -6.35 7.10 -10.75
CA SER A 123 -6.01 7.66 -9.44
C SER A 123 -7.06 7.22 -8.43
N HIS A 124 -6.61 6.58 -7.37
CA HIS A 124 -7.46 6.13 -6.26
C HIS A 124 -7.39 7.06 -5.06
N THR A 125 -6.50 8.05 -5.06
CA THR A 125 -6.41 9.07 -4.00
C THR A 125 -7.59 10.06 -4.03
N ASN A 126 -8.47 9.95 -5.03
CA ASN A 126 -9.69 10.75 -5.11
C ASN A 126 -10.81 10.12 -4.29
N ILE A 127 -11.39 10.87 -3.37
CA ILE A 127 -12.45 10.42 -2.46
C ILE A 127 -13.68 9.80 -3.14
N PHE A 128 -13.97 10.17 -4.39
CA PHE A 128 -15.08 9.58 -5.17
C PHE A 128 -14.71 8.24 -5.83
N ARG A 129 -13.42 7.90 -5.89
CA ARG A 129 -12.90 6.68 -6.53
C ARG A 129 -12.14 5.77 -5.59
N VAL A 130 -11.87 6.22 -4.38
CA VAL A 130 -11.11 5.47 -3.38
C VAL A 130 -11.61 4.03 -3.20
N HIS A 131 -12.92 3.83 -3.20
CA HIS A 131 -13.53 2.50 -3.03
C HIS A 131 -13.65 1.68 -4.31
N SER A 132 -13.16 2.16 -5.45
CA SER A 132 -13.09 1.39 -6.70
C SER A 132 -11.72 0.76 -6.93
N ALA A 133 -10.79 0.89 -6.00
CA ALA A 133 -9.44 0.35 -6.18
C ALA A 133 -9.43 -1.17 -6.38
N ALA A 134 -10.29 -1.89 -5.68
CA ALA A 134 -10.42 -3.35 -5.83
C ALA A 134 -10.92 -3.80 -7.21
N ASP A 135 -11.57 -2.93 -7.99
CA ASP A 135 -12.04 -3.23 -9.35
C ASP A 135 -10.88 -3.37 -10.35
N PHE A 136 -9.69 -2.91 -9.97
CA PHE A 136 -8.48 -2.97 -10.79
C PHE A 136 -7.59 -4.18 -10.47
N LEU A 137 -7.89 -4.94 -9.44
CA LEU A 137 -7.27 -6.24 -9.24
C LEU A 137 -7.53 -7.12 -10.47
N VAL A 138 -6.50 -7.88 -10.88
CA VAL A 138 -6.70 -8.87 -11.96
C VAL A 138 -7.76 -9.90 -11.56
N PRO A 139 -8.47 -10.53 -12.52
CA PRO A 139 -9.60 -11.41 -12.22
C PRO A 139 -9.27 -12.54 -11.24
N ASP A 140 -8.06 -13.09 -11.33
CA ASP A 140 -7.61 -14.23 -10.53
C ASP A 140 -7.06 -13.81 -9.15
N ALA A 141 -6.81 -12.52 -8.93
CA ALA A 141 -6.37 -11.99 -7.63
C ALA A 141 -7.55 -11.95 -6.65
N ARG A 142 -7.82 -13.07 -5.98
CA ARG A 142 -8.88 -13.19 -4.97
C ARG A 142 -8.43 -12.59 -3.65
N THR A 143 -9.26 -11.74 -3.07
CA THR A 143 -9.00 -11.13 -1.76
C THR A 143 -9.22 -12.14 -0.62
N LEU A 144 -8.67 -11.86 0.56
CA LEU A 144 -8.98 -12.61 1.79
C LEU A 144 -10.50 -12.72 2.03
N TYR A 145 -11.26 -11.65 1.76
CA TYR A 145 -12.72 -11.67 1.92
C TYR A 145 -13.40 -12.68 1.00
N GLU A 146 -12.90 -12.82 -0.23
CA GLU A 146 -13.42 -13.77 -1.23
C GLU A 146 -12.99 -15.22 -0.97
N ARG A 147 -11.91 -15.42 -0.21
CA ARG A 147 -11.38 -16.75 0.14
C ARG A 147 -11.99 -17.29 1.43
N LEU A 148 -12.46 -16.41 2.29
CA LEU A 148 -13.04 -16.81 3.56
C LEU A 148 -14.45 -17.39 3.38
N PRO A 149 -14.77 -18.54 4.02
CA PRO A 149 -16.06 -19.20 3.82
C PRO A 149 -17.22 -18.50 4.52
N ARG A 150 -16.96 -17.45 5.32
CA ARG A 150 -17.95 -16.79 6.15
C ARG A 150 -17.69 -15.32 6.34
N ASP A 151 -18.61 -14.69 7.08
CA ASP A 151 -18.70 -13.26 7.36
C ASP A 151 -17.34 -12.61 7.61
N SER A 152 -17.09 -11.57 6.86
CA SER A 152 -15.93 -10.71 6.98
C SER A 152 -16.35 -9.25 6.99
N VAL A 153 -15.60 -8.44 7.70
CA VAL A 153 -15.87 -7.02 7.94
C VAL A 153 -14.69 -6.19 7.45
N ALA A 154 -14.97 -5.26 6.57
CA ALA A 154 -14.02 -4.27 6.06
C ALA A 154 -14.45 -2.88 6.53
N VAL A 155 -13.60 -2.19 7.31
CA VAL A 155 -13.92 -0.89 7.89
C VAL A 155 -12.93 0.16 7.43
N THR A 156 -13.43 1.25 6.86
CA THR A 156 -12.69 2.43 6.38
C THR A 156 -11.66 2.11 5.27
N THR A 157 -11.46 0.86 4.91
CA THR A 157 -10.53 0.43 3.86
C THR A 157 -11.04 0.79 2.45
N PRO A 158 -10.16 1.15 1.52
CA PRO A 158 -10.55 1.37 0.12
C PRO A 158 -10.85 0.07 -0.64
N MET A 159 -10.42 -1.09 -0.12
CA MET A 159 -10.59 -2.39 -0.77
C MET A 159 -11.44 -3.31 0.10
N GLY A 160 -12.71 -3.46 -0.26
CA GLY A 160 -13.66 -4.32 0.44
C GLY A 160 -14.34 -5.34 -0.47
N ARG A 161 -13.77 -5.68 -1.64
CA ARG A 161 -14.32 -6.65 -2.56
C ARG A 161 -14.43 -8.03 -1.89
N GLY A 162 -15.65 -8.58 -1.84
CA GLY A 162 -15.94 -9.85 -1.18
C GLY A 162 -16.30 -9.75 0.30
N ALA A 163 -16.13 -8.60 0.96
CA ALA A 163 -16.49 -8.44 2.36
C ALA A 163 -17.99 -8.51 2.57
N THR A 164 -18.44 -9.27 3.58
CA THR A 164 -19.87 -9.40 3.93
C THR A 164 -20.42 -8.10 4.49
N VAL A 165 -19.63 -7.38 5.27
CA VAL A 165 -19.94 -6.03 5.78
C VAL A 165 -18.86 -5.09 5.31
N TYR A 166 -19.23 -4.04 4.59
CA TYR A 166 -18.29 -3.04 4.11
C TYR A 166 -18.68 -1.65 4.61
N ALA A 167 -18.09 -1.23 5.74
CA ALA A 167 -18.28 0.08 6.33
C ALA A 167 -17.28 1.08 5.72
N LYS A 168 -17.70 1.77 4.66
CA LYS A 168 -16.85 2.71 3.91
C LYS A 168 -16.52 3.99 4.70
N ASN A 169 -17.35 4.35 5.66
CA ASN A 169 -17.19 5.56 6.49
C ASN A 169 -16.96 6.88 5.73
N LEU A 170 -17.44 6.96 4.49
CA LEU A 170 -17.14 8.08 3.59
C LEU A 170 -17.45 9.45 4.20
N VAL A 171 -18.56 9.58 4.95
CA VAL A 171 -18.91 10.84 5.62
C VAL A 171 -17.90 11.20 6.70
N ALA A 172 -17.47 10.22 7.49
CA ALA A 172 -16.46 10.41 8.53
C ALA A 172 -15.11 10.77 7.92
N VAL A 173 -14.71 10.09 6.84
CA VAL A 173 -13.48 10.40 6.06
C VAL A 173 -13.52 11.85 5.55
N VAL A 174 -14.60 12.26 4.87
CA VAL A 174 -14.75 13.65 4.38
C VAL A 174 -14.73 14.67 5.52
N ALA A 175 -15.39 14.36 6.63
CA ALA A 175 -15.42 15.23 7.80
C ALA A 175 -14.03 15.36 8.44
N SER A 176 -13.25 14.28 8.49
CA SER A 176 -11.89 14.31 9.02
C SER A 176 -10.96 15.14 8.15
N TYR A 177 -11.02 15.00 6.83
CA TYR A 177 -10.27 15.89 5.92
C TYR A 177 -10.68 17.36 6.08
N ALA A 178 -11.97 17.65 6.26
CA ALA A 178 -12.46 19.02 6.41
C ALA A 178 -12.07 19.68 7.74
N ARG A 179 -11.93 18.89 8.80
CA ARG A 179 -11.64 19.35 10.17
C ARG A 179 -10.22 19.09 10.60
N TRP A 180 -9.50 18.29 9.84
CA TRP A 180 -8.18 17.75 10.20
C TRP A 180 -8.23 16.91 11.50
N ASP A 181 -9.28 16.08 11.65
CA ASP A 181 -9.57 15.29 12.85
C ASP A 181 -9.44 13.79 12.55
N TRP A 182 -8.20 13.33 12.47
CA TRP A 182 -7.87 11.93 12.22
C TRP A 182 -8.11 11.04 13.45
N GLU A 183 -8.00 11.63 14.65
CA GLU A 183 -8.29 10.93 15.89
C GLU A 183 -9.76 10.47 15.96
N PHE A 184 -10.68 11.28 15.46
CA PHE A 184 -12.09 10.92 15.35
C PHE A 184 -12.28 9.74 14.41
N LEU A 185 -11.65 9.76 13.23
CA LEU A 185 -11.82 8.71 12.22
C LEU A 185 -11.29 7.36 12.69
N ASP A 186 -10.07 7.33 13.24
CA ASP A 186 -9.44 6.10 13.70
C ASP A 186 -10.20 5.49 14.89
N ARG A 187 -10.63 6.34 15.83
CA ARG A 187 -11.49 5.91 16.93
C ARG A 187 -12.79 5.30 16.41
N LYS A 188 -13.47 5.99 15.48
CA LYS A 188 -14.70 5.49 14.87
C LYS A 188 -14.48 4.16 14.15
N THR A 189 -13.40 4.03 13.42
CA THR A 189 -13.04 2.79 12.70
C THR A 189 -12.94 1.60 13.66
N ILE A 190 -12.27 1.78 14.81
CA ILE A 190 -12.15 0.74 15.83
C ILE A 190 -13.50 0.47 16.54
N ASP A 191 -14.29 1.51 16.83
CA ASP A 191 -15.60 1.37 17.43
C ASP A 191 -16.55 0.60 16.49
N ASP A 192 -16.52 0.86 15.17
CA ASP A 192 -17.29 0.12 14.15
C ASP A 192 -16.89 -1.36 14.06
N VAL A 193 -15.62 -1.70 14.26
CA VAL A 193 -15.20 -3.10 14.42
C VAL A 193 -15.88 -3.74 15.62
N GLY A 194 -15.91 -3.05 16.75
CA GLY A 194 -16.62 -3.50 17.94
C GLY A 194 -18.11 -3.71 17.71
N ASP A 195 -18.76 -2.81 16.97
CA ASP A 195 -20.19 -2.89 16.65
C ASP A 195 -20.48 -4.03 15.67
N ALA A 196 -19.57 -4.31 14.74
CA ALA A 196 -19.66 -5.47 13.86
C ALA A 196 -19.57 -6.80 14.63
N TYR A 197 -18.69 -6.89 15.65
CA TYR A 197 -18.64 -8.04 16.53
C TYR A 197 -19.95 -8.19 17.35
N ALA A 198 -20.48 -7.09 17.90
CA ALA A 198 -21.73 -7.12 18.64
C ALA A 198 -22.88 -7.63 17.77
N GLY A 199 -23.10 -7.04 16.58
CA GLY A 199 -24.15 -7.46 15.66
C GLY A 199 -24.00 -8.91 15.17
N ALA A 200 -22.77 -9.42 15.04
CA ALA A 200 -22.55 -10.82 14.72
C ALA A 200 -22.89 -11.74 15.88
N LEU A 201 -22.56 -11.35 17.13
CA LEU A 201 -22.90 -12.12 18.33
C LEU A 201 -24.39 -12.21 18.55
N ASP A 202 -25.17 -11.15 18.29
CA ASP A 202 -26.63 -11.16 18.34
C ASP A 202 -27.22 -12.19 17.38
N ALA A 203 -26.52 -12.48 16.28
CA ALA A 203 -26.84 -13.53 15.32
C ALA A 203 -26.19 -14.90 15.63
N GLY A 204 -25.64 -15.08 16.84
CA GLY A 204 -25.00 -16.33 17.29
C GLY A 204 -23.69 -16.70 16.56
N ARG A 205 -22.95 -15.72 16.04
CA ARG A 205 -21.70 -15.94 15.30
C ARG A 205 -20.66 -14.84 15.60
N ILE A 206 -19.44 -15.01 15.09
CA ILE A 206 -18.41 -13.98 15.05
C ILE A 206 -17.86 -13.90 13.60
N PRO A 207 -17.44 -12.72 13.12
CA PRO A 207 -16.82 -12.61 11.79
C PRO A 207 -15.51 -13.39 11.75
N SER A 208 -15.22 -14.03 10.62
CA SER A 208 -13.94 -14.71 10.41
C SER A 208 -12.77 -13.71 10.33
N LEU A 209 -13.03 -12.52 9.78
CA LEU A 209 -12.08 -11.44 9.62
C LEU A 209 -12.76 -10.10 9.90
N ALA A 210 -12.12 -9.27 10.71
CA ALA A 210 -12.39 -7.85 10.83
C ALA A 210 -11.12 -7.08 10.45
N PHE A 211 -11.19 -6.27 9.39
CA PHE A 211 -10.07 -5.50 8.87
C PHE A 211 -10.34 -4.01 9.08
N ALA A 212 -9.57 -3.37 9.95
CA ALA A 212 -9.68 -1.96 10.30
C ALA A 212 -8.53 -1.17 9.67
N HIS A 213 -8.83 -0.23 8.76
CA HIS A 213 -7.84 0.65 8.16
C HIS A 213 -7.78 1.97 8.93
N LEU A 214 -6.67 2.26 9.56
CA LEU A 214 -6.40 3.42 10.41
C LEU A 214 -5.53 4.40 9.64
N LEU A 215 -6.14 5.49 9.15
CA LEU A 215 -5.52 6.45 8.23
C LEU A 215 -4.72 7.53 8.94
N GLY A 216 -5.00 7.79 10.21
CA GLY A 216 -4.42 8.90 10.95
C GLY A 216 -2.90 8.95 10.96
N PRO A 217 -2.17 7.82 11.12
CA PRO A 217 -0.72 7.85 11.15
C PRO A 217 -0.12 8.38 9.85
N ASP A 218 -0.61 7.96 8.67
CA ASP A 218 -0.10 8.44 7.38
C ASP A 218 -0.38 9.92 7.14
N GLU A 219 -1.61 10.33 7.35
CA GLU A 219 -2.04 11.72 7.11
C GLU A 219 -1.29 12.72 8.02
N VAL A 220 -1.07 12.35 9.29
CA VAL A 220 -0.30 13.17 10.21
C VAL A 220 1.20 13.13 9.89
N ALA A 221 1.73 11.98 9.47
CA ALA A 221 3.11 11.91 9.01
C ALA A 221 3.36 12.84 7.82
N HIS A 222 2.43 12.91 6.88
CA HIS A 222 2.51 13.83 5.73
C HIS A 222 2.52 15.30 6.11
N SER A 223 1.78 15.70 7.14
CA SER A 223 1.68 17.12 7.54
C SER A 223 2.73 17.56 8.54
N ASP A 224 3.01 16.71 9.53
CA ASP A 224 3.79 17.07 10.72
C ASP A 224 5.08 16.25 10.86
N GLY A 225 5.18 15.12 10.14
CA GLY A 225 6.30 14.20 10.17
C GLY A 225 6.10 13.02 11.13
N PRO A 226 6.75 11.85 10.85
CA PRO A 226 6.57 10.62 11.63
C PRO A 226 7.20 10.66 13.03
N GLU A 227 7.99 11.70 13.34
CA GLU A 227 8.61 11.90 14.66
C GLU A 227 7.92 12.98 15.49
N SER A 228 6.85 13.61 14.96
CA SER A 228 6.15 14.72 15.61
C SER A 228 5.41 14.30 16.88
N ALA A 229 5.03 15.30 17.69
CA ALA A 229 4.16 15.09 18.84
C ALA A 229 2.74 14.69 18.41
N GLU A 230 2.27 15.24 17.30
CA GLU A 230 0.99 14.98 16.67
C GLU A 230 0.89 13.53 16.21
N PHE A 231 1.95 12.99 15.59
CA PHE A 231 2.02 11.59 15.21
C PHE A 231 1.92 10.66 16.43
N ARG A 232 2.64 10.97 17.50
CA ARG A 232 2.53 10.22 18.77
C ARG A 232 1.13 10.30 19.37
N ALA A 233 0.47 11.47 19.29
CA ALA A 233 -0.88 11.67 19.81
C ALA A 233 -1.92 10.81 19.08
N VAL A 234 -1.83 10.72 17.74
CA VAL A 234 -2.71 9.85 16.94
C VAL A 234 -2.54 8.39 17.33
N LEU A 235 -1.31 7.89 17.46
CA LEU A 235 -1.07 6.50 17.89
C LEU A 235 -1.56 6.25 19.33
N ALA A 236 -1.40 7.21 20.24
CA ALA A 236 -1.95 7.10 21.58
C ALA A 236 -3.49 7.11 21.59
N ASN A 237 -4.14 7.82 20.68
CA ASN A 237 -5.60 7.76 20.49
C ASN A 237 -6.05 6.38 19.99
N ILE A 238 -5.37 5.81 18.99
CA ILE A 238 -5.61 4.45 18.50
C ILE A 238 -5.45 3.44 19.65
N ASP A 239 -4.42 3.57 20.47
CA ASP A 239 -4.19 2.73 21.64
C ASP A 239 -5.35 2.76 22.65
N ARG A 240 -5.89 3.96 22.93
CA ARG A 240 -7.09 4.11 23.81
C ARG A 240 -8.33 3.48 23.18
N ALA A 241 -8.53 3.66 21.87
CA ALA A 241 -9.65 3.06 21.15
C ALA A 241 -9.56 1.51 21.15
N PHE A 242 -8.36 0.99 20.87
CA PHE A 242 -8.08 -0.44 20.95
C PHE A 242 -8.33 -1.01 22.35
N ALA A 243 -7.95 -0.30 23.41
CA ALA A 243 -8.25 -0.72 24.76
C ALA A 243 -9.77 -0.84 25.05
N ARG A 244 -10.60 0.05 24.47
CA ARG A 244 -12.06 -0.07 24.56
C ARG A 244 -12.55 -1.33 23.85
N LEU A 245 -12.10 -1.56 22.61
CA LEU A 245 -12.41 -2.78 21.87
C LEU A 245 -12.06 -4.04 22.67
N VAL A 246 -10.85 -4.13 23.20
CA VAL A 246 -10.39 -5.27 24.03
C VAL A 246 -11.31 -5.48 25.24
N ARG A 247 -11.71 -4.41 25.95
CA ARG A 247 -12.64 -4.52 27.07
C ARG A 247 -14.01 -5.08 26.62
N ARG A 248 -14.55 -4.65 25.48
CA ARG A 248 -15.80 -5.18 24.91
C ARG A 248 -15.66 -6.68 24.61
N LEU A 249 -14.59 -7.08 23.89
CA LEU A 249 -14.35 -8.47 23.52
C LEU A 249 -14.16 -9.40 24.74
N LYS A 250 -13.49 -8.92 25.79
CA LYS A 250 -13.33 -9.66 27.08
C LYS A 250 -14.68 -9.79 27.79
N ARG A 251 -15.50 -8.74 27.83
CA ARG A 251 -16.87 -8.78 28.39
C ARG A 251 -17.76 -9.78 27.64
N TRP A 252 -17.64 -9.84 26.32
CA TRP A 252 -18.38 -10.80 25.50
C TRP A 252 -17.78 -12.21 25.51
N ARG A 253 -16.66 -12.45 26.22
CA ARG A 253 -15.98 -13.74 26.32
C ARG A 253 -15.55 -14.32 24.97
N ILE A 254 -15.19 -13.46 24.01
CA ILE A 254 -14.70 -13.86 22.69
C ILE A 254 -13.25 -13.43 22.47
N TYR A 255 -12.64 -12.69 23.38
CA TYR A 255 -11.25 -12.20 23.26
C TYR A 255 -10.26 -13.34 22.95
N ASP A 256 -10.36 -14.47 23.65
CA ASP A 256 -9.48 -15.61 23.47
C ASP A 256 -9.77 -16.45 22.21
N ARG A 257 -10.60 -15.94 21.30
CA ARG A 257 -10.89 -16.52 19.98
C ARG A 257 -10.30 -15.68 18.85
N ILE A 258 -9.68 -14.56 19.18
CA ILE A 258 -9.27 -13.55 18.20
C ILE A 258 -7.75 -13.55 18.07
N LEU A 259 -7.28 -13.71 16.82
CA LEU A 259 -5.93 -13.37 16.43
C LEU A 259 -5.92 -11.87 16.08
N PHE A 260 -5.22 -11.08 16.86
CA PHE A 260 -4.91 -9.70 16.52
C PHE A 260 -3.69 -9.66 15.63
N VAL A 261 -3.78 -8.88 14.57
CA VAL A 261 -2.67 -8.58 13.67
C VAL A 261 -2.47 -7.07 13.66
N LEU A 262 -1.26 -6.60 13.99
CA LEU A 262 -0.85 -5.23 13.81
C LEU A 262 0.13 -5.20 12.65
N VAL A 263 -0.18 -4.42 11.60
CA VAL A 263 0.63 -4.33 10.40
C VAL A 263 0.61 -2.93 9.82
N GLY A 264 1.77 -2.44 9.35
CA GLY A 264 1.88 -1.28 8.47
C GLY A 264 1.94 -1.72 7.00
N ASP A 265 1.68 -0.80 6.10
CA ASP A 265 1.79 -1.02 4.65
C ASP A 265 3.06 -0.40 4.06
N HIS A 266 3.49 0.71 4.60
CA HIS A 266 4.73 1.42 4.34
C HIS A 266 5.07 2.32 5.52
N GLY A 267 6.26 2.89 5.50
CA GLY A 267 6.64 3.98 6.39
C GLY A 267 6.62 5.32 5.69
N ASN A 268 6.91 6.37 6.42
CA ASN A 268 7.10 7.72 5.93
C ASN A 268 8.51 8.22 6.24
N GLN A 269 9.13 8.92 5.29
CA GLN A 269 10.43 9.55 5.46
C GLN A 269 10.32 11.06 5.32
N SER A 270 10.87 11.80 6.29
CA SER A 270 10.92 13.25 6.29
C SER A 270 11.81 13.79 5.18
N TYR A 271 11.41 14.90 4.56
CA TYR A 271 12.21 15.61 3.57
C TYR A 271 11.98 17.13 3.64
N THR A 272 12.98 17.88 3.20
CA THR A 272 12.95 19.35 3.19
C THR A 272 13.22 19.95 1.81
N ARG A 273 13.66 19.11 0.85
CA ARG A 273 13.99 19.53 -0.51
C ARG A 273 12.98 18.94 -1.48
N THR A 274 12.45 19.80 -2.34
CA THR A 274 11.51 19.38 -3.39
C THR A 274 12.24 19.23 -4.71
N VAL A 275 11.93 18.16 -5.42
CA VAL A 275 12.38 17.87 -6.79
C VAL A 275 11.18 18.07 -7.72
N GLU A 276 11.30 18.99 -8.66
CA GLU A 276 10.28 19.15 -9.70
C GLU A 276 10.47 18.05 -10.76
N ALA A 277 9.55 17.08 -10.75
CA ALA A 277 9.68 15.86 -11.55
C ALA A 277 9.66 16.13 -13.07
N ASP A 278 8.91 17.11 -13.52
CA ASP A 278 8.85 17.56 -14.91
C ASP A 278 10.15 18.23 -15.36
N GLU A 279 10.74 19.09 -14.53
CA GLU A 279 12.05 19.69 -14.80
C GLU A 279 13.16 18.65 -14.82
N LEU A 280 13.10 17.65 -13.93
CA LEU A 280 14.05 16.55 -13.91
C LEU A 280 14.00 15.76 -15.22
N VAL A 281 12.80 15.40 -15.67
CA VAL A 281 12.58 14.68 -16.94
C VAL A 281 13.04 15.54 -18.12
N HIS A 282 12.70 16.82 -18.13
CA HIS A 282 13.12 17.75 -19.17
C HIS A 282 14.65 17.84 -19.26
N ARG A 283 15.35 18.00 -18.15
CA ARG A 283 16.82 18.01 -18.11
C ARG A 283 17.42 16.72 -18.69
N ALA A 284 16.87 15.57 -18.31
CA ALA A 284 17.36 14.28 -18.79
C ALA A 284 17.16 14.09 -20.30
N LEU A 285 16.05 14.58 -20.86
CA LEU A 285 15.78 14.54 -22.30
C LEU A 285 16.68 15.50 -23.10
N THR A 286 16.94 16.69 -22.58
CA THR A 286 17.76 17.71 -23.26
C THR A 286 19.27 17.47 -23.14
N SER A 287 19.73 16.66 -22.20
CA SER A 287 21.14 16.31 -22.05
C SER A 287 21.64 15.32 -23.11
N HIS A 288 20.76 14.66 -23.84
CA HIS A 288 21.09 13.83 -24.99
C HIS A 288 20.95 14.64 -26.28
N PRO A 289 21.88 14.53 -27.25
CA PRO A 289 21.80 15.21 -28.55
C PRO A 289 20.78 14.50 -29.46
N THR A 290 19.53 14.48 -29.07
CA THR A 290 18.41 14.04 -29.90
C THR A 290 17.60 15.27 -30.30
N GLU A 291 17.09 15.32 -31.52
CA GLU A 291 16.19 16.37 -32.03
C GLU A 291 14.84 16.47 -31.27
N ALA A 292 14.78 15.87 -30.08
CA ALA A 292 13.62 15.92 -29.21
C ALA A 292 13.70 17.16 -28.31
N ASP A 293 13.35 18.30 -28.84
CA ASP A 293 12.89 19.40 -28.01
C ASP A 293 11.62 18.96 -27.28
N CYS A 294 11.79 18.56 -26.03
CA CYS A 294 10.67 18.65 -25.09
C CYS A 294 10.42 20.14 -24.84
N GLU A 295 9.82 20.82 -25.81
CA GLU A 295 9.20 22.08 -25.54
C GLU A 295 8.19 21.86 -24.39
N ALA A 296 8.12 22.82 -23.48
CA ALA A 296 7.19 22.84 -22.37
C ALA A 296 5.78 22.40 -22.83
N GLY A 297 5.40 21.13 -22.55
CA GLY A 297 4.13 20.56 -23.02
C GLY A 297 4.16 19.08 -23.39
N ASN A 298 5.34 18.48 -23.60
CA ASN A 298 5.44 17.06 -23.94
C ASN A 298 5.51 16.12 -22.72
N CYS A 299 5.62 16.66 -21.52
CA CYS A 299 5.55 15.92 -20.27
C CYS A 299 4.33 16.38 -19.47
N VAL A 300 3.48 15.47 -19.06
CA VAL A 300 2.27 15.78 -18.29
C VAL A 300 2.39 15.16 -16.91
N LEU A 301 2.41 16.01 -15.89
CA LEU A 301 2.29 15.56 -14.50
C LEU A 301 0.87 15.05 -14.26
N VAL A 302 0.74 13.81 -13.81
CA VAL A 302 -0.53 13.24 -13.35
C VAL A 302 -0.78 13.72 -11.93
N PRO A 303 -1.75 14.62 -11.68
CA PRO A 303 -1.99 15.16 -10.35
C PRO A 303 -2.48 14.06 -9.39
N ALA A 304 -1.96 14.06 -8.18
CA ALA A 304 -2.36 13.14 -7.10
C ALA A 304 -3.84 13.26 -6.72
N SER A 305 -4.48 14.39 -7.02
CA SER A 305 -5.89 14.65 -6.72
C SER A 305 -6.52 15.43 -7.85
N GLY A 306 -7.28 14.76 -8.69
CA GLY A 306 -8.06 15.44 -9.73
C GLY A 306 -9.32 14.66 -10.05
N PRO A 307 -10.47 15.33 -10.24
CA PRO A 307 -11.75 14.66 -10.48
C PRO A 307 -11.89 14.08 -11.88
N ARG A 308 -10.87 14.12 -12.74
CA ARG A 308 -11.01 13.71 -14.14
C ARG A 308 -9.79 12.93 -14.63
N GLN A 309 -10.07 11.75 -15.14
CA GLN A 309 -9.21 11.03 -16.06
C GLN A 309 -8.94 11.92 -17.27
N LYS A 310 -7.66 12.17 -17.57
CA LYS A 310 -7.27 12.78 -18.84
C LYS A 310 -6.85 11.66 -19.79
N THR A 311 -7.36 11.69 -21.03
CA THR A 311 -6.77 10.92 -22.12
C THR A 311 -5.51 11.62 -22.58
N TYR A 312 -4.41 10.88 -22.66
CA TYR A 312 -3.13 11.38 -23.11
C TYR A 312 -2.90 11.07 -24.58
N ASP A 313 -2.30 11.99 -25.31
CA ASP A 313 -1.92 11.78 -26.69
C ASP A 313 -0.67 10.88 -26.79
N VAL A 314 -0.56 10.17 -27.91
CA VAL A 314 0.65 9.39 -28.26
C VAL A 314 1.78 10.41 -28.46
N GLY A 315 2.89 10.23 -27.75
CA GLY A 315 4.04 11.12 -27.84
C GLY A 315 4.32 11.94 -26.58
N GLU A 316 3.47 11.83 -25.53
CA GLU A 316 3.70 12.50 -24.25
C GLU A 316 4.23 11.52 -23.21
N ALA A 317 5.33 11.86 -22.53
CA ALA A 317 5.75 11.16 -21.32
C ALA A 317 4.82 11.51 -20.17
N GLN A 318 4.38 10.49 -19.41
CA GLN A 318 3.48 10.66 -18.29
C GLN A 318 4.25 10.46 -16.98
N ILE A 319 4.14 11.41 -16.05
CA ILE A 319 4.80 11.34 -14.75
C ILE A 319 3.71 11.27 -13.69
N ALA A 320 3.72 10.23 -12.87
CA ALA A 320 2.87 10.11 -11.70
C ALA A 320 3.70 10.17 -10.43
N VAL A 321 3.29 11.03 -9.51
CA VAL A 321 3.83 11.11 -8.14
C VAL A 321 2.73 10.68 -7.19
N GLY A 322 2.73 9.40 -6.81
CA GLY A 322 1.66 8.80 -6.01
C GLY A 322 1.68 9.24 -4.56
N ALA A 323 2.87 9.22 -3.95
CA ALA A 323 3.03 9.32 -2.50
C ALA A 323 4.21 10.19 -2.06
N PHE A 324 4.59 11.15 -2.88
CA PHE A 324 5.53 12.25 -2.62
C PHE A 324 7.02 11.91 -2.69
N ARG A 325 7.43 10.67 -2.48
CA ARG A 325 8.84 10.26 -2.58
C ARG A 325 9.12 9.27 -3.70
N GLY A 326 8.11 8.62 -4.26
CA GLY A 326 8.21 7.85 -5.49
C GLY A 326 7.69 8.63 -6.69
N ALA A 327 8.37 8.55 -7.83
CA ALA A 327 7.83 9.05 -9.10
C ALA A 327 7.97 7.99 -10.19
N MET A 328 6.94 7.84 -10.98
CA MET A 328 6.84 6.84 -12.03
C MET A 328 6.64 7.51 -13.38
N ILE A 329 7.36 7.03 -14.39
CA ILE A 329 7.35 7.61 -15.73
C ILE A 329 6.92 6.53 -16.73
N TRP A 330 5.89 6.84 -17.51
CA TRP A 330 5.45 6.07 -18.66
C TRP A 330 5.87 6.82 -19.92
N LEU A 331 6.74 6.20 -20.70
CA LEU A 331 7.23 6.77 -21.95
C LEU A 331 6.19 6.58 -23.06
N PRO A 332 6.14 7.49 -24.05
CA PRO A 332 5.24 7.35 -25.18
C PRO A 332 5.54 6.07 -25.97
N ALA A 333 4.53 5.25 -26.18
CA ALA A 333 4.68 4.08 -27.04
C ALA A 333 4.90 4.53 -28.50
N SER A 334 5.91 4.02 -29.14
CA SER A 334 6.17 4.24 -30.58
C SER A 334 5.08 3.70 -31.49
N ARG A 335 4.23 2.78 -30.99
CA ARG A 335 3.05 2.23 -31.65
C ARG A 335 2.06 1.69 -30.60
N PRO A 336 0.73 1.95 -30.72
CA PRO A 336 -0.24 1.21 -29.93
C PRO A 336 -0.15 -0.28 -30.30
N PRO A 337 -0.29 -1.22 -29.34
CA PRO A 337 -0.44 -2.62 -29.68
C PRO A 337 -1.58 -2.76 -30.68
N ALA A 338 -1.32 -3.35 -31.84
CA ALA A 338 -2.35 -3.74 -32.78
C ALA A 338 -3.18 -4.84 -32.09
N ASP A 339 -4.48 -4.63 -32.09
CA ASP A 339 -5.52 -5.62 -31.79
C ASP A 339 -5.60 -6.15 -30.35
N VAL A 340 -6.38 -5.43 -29.52
CA VAL A 340 -7.09 -6.05 -28.41
C VAL A 340 -8.59 -5.96 -28.72
N PRO A 341 -9.29 -7.08 -28.98
CA PRO A 341 -10.75 -7.08 -29.15
C PRO A 341 -11.42 -6.71 -27.82
N GLY A 342 -12.33 -5.73 -27.85
CA GLY A 342 -13.18 -5.38 -26.70
C GLY A 342 -13.03 -3.97 -26.14
N ALA A 343 -12.55 -3.01 -26.89
CA ALA A 343 -12.62 -1.61 -26.50
C ALA A 343 -14.08 -1.13 -26.47
N PHE A 344 -14.59 -0.80 -25.30
CA PHE A 344 -15.85 -0.06 -25.15
C PHE A 344 -15.75 1.25 -25.92
N ALA A 345 -16.80 1.56 -26.70
CA ALA A 345 -16.87 2.72 -27.55
C ALA A 345 -16.58 4.01 -26.76
N ALA A 346 -15.52 4.69 -27.11
CA ALA A 346 -15.13 5.96 -26.54
C ALA A 346 -16.22 7.01 -26.78
N GLY A 347 -16.73 7.59 -25.70
CA GLY A 347 -17.64 8.73 -25.76
C GLY A 347 -17.06 9.88 -26.58
N LYS A 348 -17.90 10.60 -27.28
CA LYS A 348 -17.57 11.66 -28.25
C LYS A 348 -16.51 12.62 -27.71
N ARG A 349 -15.30 12.61 -28.31
CA ARG A 349 -14.18 13.51 -28.05
C ARG A 349 -14.55 14.96 -28.34
N LYS A 350 -14.41 15.87 -27.39
CA LYS A 350 -14.25 17.31 -27.68
C LYS A 350 -12.82 17.50 -28.20
N LYS A 351 -12.69 17.72 -29.51
CA LYS A 351 -11.41 18.07 -30.15
C LYS A 351 -10.89 19.37 -29.57
N GLN A 352 -9.75 19.33 -28.87
CA GLN A 352 -8.95 20.51 -28.64
C GLN A 352 -8.44 20.99 -30.00
N LYS A 353 -8.74 22.25 -30.35
CA LYS A 353 -8.29 22.85 -31.61
C LYS A 353 -6.78 23.10 -31.52
N ARG A 354 -5.98 22.26 -32.18
CA ARG A 354 -4.58 22.61 -32.51
C ARG A 354 -4.55 23.70 -33.59
N PRO A 355 -3.54 24.59 -33.57
CA PRO A 355 -3.34 25.52 -34.69
C PRO A 355 -3.18 24.71 -36.00
N ARG A 356 -3.92 25.12 -37.03
CA ARG A 356 -3.81 24.49 -38.36
C ARG A 356 -2.42 24.80 -38.92
N GLY A 357 -1.62 23.77 -39.20
CA GLY A 357 -0.49 23.90 -40.13
C GLY A 357 0.87 23.35 -39.73
N ALA A 358 1.14 23.02 -38.44
CA ALA A 358 2.40 22.40 -38.08
C ALA A 358 2.24 20.86 -38.04
N PRO A 359 3.14 20.07 -38.69
CA PRO A 359 3.20 18.63 -38.45
C PRO A 359 3.53 18.38 -36.98
N PRO A 360 3.02 17.31 -36.35
CA PRO A 360 3.41 16.98 -34.99
C PRO A 360 4.93 16.80 -34.95
N PRO A 361 5.64 17.34 -33.93
CA PRO A 361 7.07 17.12 -33.79
C PRO A 361 7.33 15.61 -33.77
N LYS A 362 8.32 15.16 -34.53
CA LYS A 362 8.84 13.80 -34.42
C LYS A 362 9.59 13.71 -33.10
N ILE A 363 8.92 13.21 -32.06
CA ILE A 363 9.56 12.92 -30.78
C ILE A 363 10.42 11.67 -30.98
N VAL A 364 11.71 11.83 -31.03
CA VAL A 364 12.66 10.71 -30.97
C VAL A 364 13.01 10.57 -29.49
N MET A 365 12.33 9.65 -28.79
CA MET A 365 12.70 9.32 -27.42
C MET A 365 14.05 8.60 -27.40
N PRO A 366 14.96 8.93 -26.47
CA PRO A 366 16.15 8.13 -26.24
C PRO A 366 15.76 6.70 -25.82
N ALA A 367 16.70 5.77 -25.96
CA ALA A 367 16.51 4.44 -25.39
C ALA A 367 16.24 4.58 -23.87
N THR A 368 15.35 3.76 -23.33
CA THR A 368 14.97 3.81 -21.90
C THR A 368 16.20 3.74 -20.99
N SER A 369 17.22 2.96 -21.39
CA SER A 369 18.51 2.85 -20.67
C SER A 369 19.26 4.17 -20.59
N ASP A 370 19.32 4.92 -21.70
CA ASP A 370 20.07 6.19 -21.77
C ASP A 370 19.33 7.29 -20.99
N PHE A 371 18.00 7.29 -21.10
CA PHE A 371 17.14 8.18 -20.33
C PHE A 371 17.28 7.92 -18.82
N ALA A 372 17.23 6.65 -18.40
CA ALA A 372 17.38 6.27 -17.00
C ALA A 372 18.78 6.61 -16.46
N ALA A 373 19.83 6.39 -17.26
CA ALA A 373 21.20 6.79 -16.91
C ALA A 373 21.32 8.31 -16.72
N ALA A 374 20.71 9.11 -17.61
CA ALA A 374 20.70 10.57 -17.47
C ALA A 374 19.94 11.03 -16.21
N LEU A 375 18.81 10.43 -15.89
CA LEU A 375 18.07 10.71 -14.66
C LEU A 375 18.88 10.39 -13.40
N ALA A 376 19.62 9.27 -13.41
CA ALA A 376 20.43 8.84 -12.26
C ALA A 376 21.61 9.77 -11.97
N LEU A 377 22.08 10.56 -12.95
CA LEU A 377 23.12 11.58 -12.76
C LEU A 377 22.62 12.84 -12.06
N ALA A 378 21.32 13.02 -11.95
CA ALA A 378 20.75 14.17 -11.24
C ALA A 378 21.11 14.11 -9.74
N PRO A 379 21.59 15.21 -9.16
CA PRO A 379 22.09 15.21 -7.78
C PRO A 379 21.02 14.90 -6.74
N GLU A 380 19.76 15.03 -7.11
CA GLU A 380 18.60 14.74 -6.27
C GLU A 380 18.22 13.26 -6.23
N MET A 381 18.66 12.46 -7.22
CA MET A 381 18.29 11.06 -7.36
C MET A 381 19.17 10.12 -6.53
N GLY A 382 18.52 9.18 -5.86
CA GLY A 382 19.14 8.03 -5.21
C GLY A 382 19.25 6.86 -6.16
N LEU A 383 18.11 6.35 -6.61
CA LEU A 383 17.99 5.22 -7.52
C LEU A 383 17.02 5.52 -8.67
N VAL A 384 17.34 4.98 -9.83
CA VAL A 384 16.46 4.94 -11.00
C VAL A 384 16.37 3.48 -11.46
N MET A 385 15.17 2.96 -11.61
CA MET A 385 14.92 1.56 -11.89
C MET A 385 14.10 1.40 -13.17
N THR A 386 14.47 0.44 -14.01
CA THR A 386 13.80 0.15 -15.28
C THR A 386 13.72 -1.35 -15.51
N ARG A 387 12.79 -1.79 -16.38
CA ARG A 387 12.92 -3.13 -16.95
C ARG A 387 14.29 -3.28 -17.64
N GLY A 388 14.88 -4.44 -17.49
CA GLY A 388 16.10 -4.82 -18.21
C GLY A 388 15.81 -5.34 -19.62
N PRO A 389 16.86 -5.74 -20.34
CA PRO A 389 16.77 -6.14 -21.74
C PRO A 389 16.13 -7.53 -21.95
N VAL A 390 16.05 -8.34 -20.90
CA VAL A 390 15.42 -9.67 -20.96
C VAL A 390 14.19 -9.72 -20.04
N PRO A 391 13.15 -10.53 -20.36
CA PRO A 391 12.02 -10.70 -19.48
C PRO A 391 12.46 -11.09 -18.05
N GLY A 392 11.79 -10.55 -17.04
CA GLY A 392 12.14 -10.80 -15.63
C GLY A 392 13.41 -10.09 -15.16
N SER A 393 14.09 -9.28 -16.00
CA SER A 393 15.24 -8.51 -15.57
C SER A 393 14.89 -7.05 -15.27
N VAL A 394 15.65 -6.45 -14.33
CA VAL A 394 15.57 -5.06 -13.91
C VAL A 394 16.96 -4.48 -13.85
N VAL A 395 17.12 -3.24 -14.33
CA VAL A 395 18.36 -2.49 -14.17
C VAL A 395 18.15 -1.38 -13.14
N VAL A 396 19.03 -1.34 -12.16
CA VAL A 396 19.07 -0.30 -11.12
C VAL A 396 20.26 0.61 -11.40
N TYR A 397 19.99 1.89 -11.59
CA TYR A 397 20.98 2.93 -11.81
C TYR A 397 21.12 3.75 -10.52
N GLY A 398 22.36 3.96 -10.12
CA GLY A 398 22.76 4.94 -9.12
C GLY A 398 23.63 6.03 -9.76
N PRO A 399 24.00 7.07 -8.99
CA PRO A 399 24.77 8.20 -9.51
C PRO A 399 26.15 7.81 -10.09
N ARG A 400 26.74 6.70 -9.64
CA ARG A 400 28.10 6.30 -9.99
C ARG A 400 28.20 4.86 -10.51
N GLY A 401 27.08 4.20 -10.75
CA GLY A 401 27.11 2.85 -11.26
C GLY A 401 25.75 2.26 -11.52
N ARG A 402 25.75 1.02 -11.96
CA ARG A 402 24.51 0.29 -12.23
C ARG A 402 24.66 -1.20 -11.94
N SER A 403 23.56 -1.80 -11.55
CA SER A 403 23.42 -3.25 -11.34
C SER A 403 22.26 -3.81 -12.15
N GLU A 404 22.26 -5.12 -12.28
CA GLU A 404 21.20 -5.89 -12.92
C GLU A 404 20.69 -6.95 -11.96
N ILE A 405 19.37 -7.09 -11.93
CA ILE A 405 18.66 -8.15 -11.24
C ILE A 405 18.01 -9.03 -12.31
N VAL A 406 18.04 -10.34 -12.14
CA VAL A 406 17.40 -11.29 -13.05
C VAL A 406 16.57 -12.29 -12.25
N ARG A 407 15.29 -12.40 -12.56
CA ARG A 407 14.42 -13.49 -12.11
C ARG A 407 14.64 -14.68 -13.02
N ASP A 408 15.10 -15.79 -12.45
CA ASP A 408 15.36 -17.05 -13.14
C ASP A 408 14.23 -18.05 -12.86
N GLU A 409 13.49 -18.39 -13.90
CA GLU A 409 12.38 -19.35 -13.90
C GLU A 409 12.75 -20.63 -14.63
N THR A 410 14.01 -20.86 -14.99
CA THR A 410 14.44 -21.99 -15.81
C THR A 410 14.53 -23.31 -15.03
N GLY A 411 14.52 -23.24 -13.69
CA GLY A 411 14.56 -24.39 -12.80
C GLY A 411 13.17 -24.97 -12.48
N GLU A 412 13.15 -26.18 -11.89
CA GLU A 412 11.94 -26.69 -11.25
C GLU A 412 11.72 -25.97 -9.89
N GLY A 413 10.52 -25.50 -9.64
CA GLY A 413 10.12 -24.84 -8.39
C GLY A 413 9.95 -23.32 -8.49
N PRO A 414 9.93 -22.60 -7.33
CA PRO A 414 9.75 -21.16 -7.31
C PRO A 414 10.89 -20.41 -8.01
N PRO A 415 10.64 -19.19 -8.54
CA PRO A 415 11.67 -18.39 -9.17
C PRO A 415 12.84 -18.10 -8.22
N ARG A 416 14.02 -17.92 -8.79
CA ARG A 416 15.25 -17.55 -8.10
C ARG A 416 15.75 -16.22 -8.64
N TYR A 417 16.51 -15.48 -7.85
CA TYR A 417 16.90 -14.10 -8.20
C TYR A 417 18.41 -13.96 -8.14
N GLY A 418 18.99 -13.45 -9.22
CA GLY A 418 20.41 -13.12 -9.32
C GLY A 418 20.62 -11.62 -9.32
N TYR A 419 21.69 -11.16 -8.68
CA TYR A 419 22.11 -9.76 -8.66
C TYR A 419 23.59 -9.63 -9.03
N ARG A 420 23.91 -8.68 -9.90
CA ARG A 420 25.30 -8.35 -10.24
C ARG A 420 25.50 -6.85 -10.48
N VAL A 421 26.64 -6.35 -10.09
CA VAL A 421 27.09 -5.01 -10.49
C VAL A 421 27.60 -5.08 -11.93
N VAL A 422 27.04 -4.24 -12.81
CA VAL A 422 27.35 -4.24 -14.25
C VAL A 422 28.39 -3.19 -14.58
N ALA A 423 28.36 -2.04 -13.89
CA ALA A 423 29.32 -0.95 -14.11
C ALA A 423 29.40 -0.03 -12.89
N GLY A 424 30.59 0.46 -12.59
CA GLY A 424 30.81 1.45 -11.53
C GLY A 424 30.60 0.91 -10.12
N GLU A 425 30.08 1.76 -9.24
CA GLU A 425 29.74 1.41 -7.87
C GLU A 425 28.39 0.68 -7.79
N ASP A 426 28.23 -0.15 -6.77
CA ASP A 426 26.98 -0.85 -6.52
C ASP A 426 25.86 0.12 -6.05
N PRO A 427 24.79 0.30 -6.81
CA PRO A 427 23.71 1.23 -6.43
C PRO A 427 22.98 0.85 -5.14
N LEU A 428 22.87 -0.45 -4.85
CA LEU A 428 22.19 -0.96 -3.64
C LEU A 428 23.14 -1.14 -2.45
N GLY A 429 24.45 -0.99 -2.69
CA GLY A 429 25.48 -1.12 -1.65
C GLY A 429 25.68 -2.56 -1.15
N TYR A 430 25.05 -3.56 -1.76
CA TYR A 430 25.16 -4.96 -1.35
C TYR A 430 26.59 -5.49 -1.42
N ALA A 431 27.36 -5.07 -2.43
CA ALA A 431 28.75 -5.48 -2.58
C ALA A 431 29.67 -5.00 -1.45
N SER A 432 29.24 -3.99 -0.68
CA SER A 432 29.99 -3.50 0.48
C SER A 432 29.73 -4.31 1.77
N VAL A 433 28.73 -5.21 1.75
CA VAL A 433 28.33 -6.03 2.89
C VAL A 433 28.97 -7.43 2.75
N PRO A 434 29.94 -7.81 3.61
CA PRO A 434 30.66 -9.09 3.46
C PRO A 434 29.74 -10.32 3.40
N ALA A 435 28.66 -10.33 4.16
CA ALA A 435 27.68 -11.43 4.16
C ALA A 435 26.94 -11.59 2.81
N LEU A 436 26.87 -10.53 2.00
CA LEU A 436 26.23 -10.54 0.69
C LEU A 436 27.18 -10.89 -0.47
N ALA A 437 28.47 -11.16 -0.21
CA ALA A 437 29.42 -11.47 -1.27
C ALA A 437 28.99 -12.62 -2.21
N PRO A 438 28.35 -13.72 -1.74
CA PRO A 438 27.83 -14.75 -2.64
C PRO A 438 26.68 -14.23 -3.53
N PHE A 439 25.83 -13.37 -3.00
CA PHE A 439 24.62 -12.87 -3.65
C PHE A 439 24.90 -11.87 -4.80
N VAL A 440 26.02 -11.16 -4.74
CA VAL A 440 26.40 -10.16 -5.76
C VAL A 440 27.16 -10.75 -6.96
N SER A 441 27.29 -12.07 -7.01
CA SER A 441 27.99 -12.78 -8.08
C SER A 441 27.19 -12.94 -9.37
N GLY A 442 25.90 -12.67 -9.35
CA GLY A 442 24.95 -12.97 -10.42
C GLY A 442 24.33 -14.38 -10.32
N ALA A 443 24.77 -15.20 -9.39
CA ALA A 443 24.17 -16.51 -9.17
C ALA A 443 22.73 -16.37 -8.60
N PRO A 444 21.77 -17.20 -9.03
CA PRO A 444 20.40 -17.10 -8.56
C PRO A 444 20.21 -17.78 -7.20
N PHE A 445 19.58 -17.08 -6.25
CA PHE A 445 19.21 -17.54 -4.93
C PHE A 445 17.69 -17.52 -4.73
N PRO A 446 17.14 -18.36 -3.82
CA PRO A 446 15.74 -18.30 -3.41
C PRO A 446 15.33 -16.92 -2.88
N ALA A 447 14.05 -16.60 -3.00
CA ALA A 447 13.50 -15.32 -2.51
C ALA A 447 13.73 -15.12 -1.00
N ASP A 448 13.58 -16.17 -0.19
CA ASP A 448 13.76 -16.08 1.26
C ASP A 448 15.21 -15.88 1.67
N ASP A 449 16.15 -16.45 0.92
CA ASP A 449 17.57 -16.19 1.16
C ASP A 449 17.92 -14.72 0.92
N TRP A 450 17.34 -14.10 -0.13
CA TRP A 450 17.47 -12.65 -0.39
C TRP A 450 16.85 -11.80 0.71
N LEU A 451 15.62 -12.12 1.13
CA LEU A 451 14.95 -11.41 2.21
C LEU A 451 15.80 -11.44 3.49
N PHE A 452 16.27 -12.61 3.88
CA PHE A 452 17.08 -12.78 5.10
C PHE A 452 18.42 -12.05 4.98
N ALA A 453 19.13 -12.22 3.87
CA ALA A 453 20.48 -11.66 3.68
C ALA A 453 20.46 -10.13 3.60
N THR A 454 19.45 -9.53 2.95
CA THR A 454 19.34 -8.09 2.76
C THR A 454 18.56 -7.36 3.86
N ALA A 455 17.94 -8.10 4.78
CA ALA A 455 17.15 -7.53 5.89
C ALA A 455 17.87 -6.40 6.68
N PRO A 456 19.20 -6.45 6.95
CA PRO A 456 19.88 -5.38 7.68
C PRO A 456 20.32 -4.19 6.80
N THR A 457 20.12 -4.27 5.48
CA THR A 457 20.60 -3.24 4.53
C THR A 457 19.63 -2.07 4.40
N GLU A 458 20.07 -1.00 3.69
CA GLU A 458 19.21 0.15 3.34
C GLU A 458 18.10 -0.23 2.36
N TYR A 459 18.33 -1.25 1.54
CA TYR A 459 17.40 -1.69 0.50
C TYR A 459 17.01 -3.17 0.69
N PRO A 460 16.21 -3.49 1.72
CA PRO A 460 15.85 -4.88 1.99
C PRO A 460 14.97 -5.47 0.87
N ASP A 461 15.26 -6.71 0.50
CA ASP A 461 14.47 -7.55 -0.42
C ASP A 461 14.32 -7.02 -1.88
N LEU A 462 15.03 -5.95 -2.27
CA LEU A 462 14.82 -5.35 -3.61
C LEU A 462 15.19 -6.27 -4.77
N ALA A 463 16.08 -7.23 -4.57
CA ALA A 463 16.42 -8.22 -5.60
C ALA A 463 15.22 -9.10 -6.00
N VAL A 464 14.27 -9.27 -5.10
CA VAL A 464 12.99 -9.97 -5.34
C VAL A 464 11.92 -8.97 -5.75
N GLN A 465 11.71 -7.94 -4.97
CA GLN A 465 10.59 -7.01 -5.11
C GLN A 465 10.55 -6.29 -6.47
N LEU A 466 11.71 -5.91 -7.03
CA LEU A 466 11.75 -5.14 -8.28
C LEU A 466 11.34 -5.97 -9.51
N PRO A 467 11.87 -7.20 -9.74
CA PRO A 467 11.35 -8.04 -10.83
C PRO A 467 9.85 -8.30 -10.72
N GLU A 468 9.36 -8.62 -9.52
CA GLU A 468 7.94 -8.87 -9.27
C GLU A 468 7.07 -7.64 -9.56
N PHE A 469 7.52 -6.44 -9.19
CA PHE A 469 6.82 -5.19 -9.50
C PHE A 469 6.76 -4.90 -11.01
N PHE A 470 7.91 -5.03 -11.69
CA PHE A 470 7.99 -4.73 -13.13
C PHE A 470 7.34 -5.78 -14.02
N ASP A 471 6.88 -6.90 -13.48
CA ASP A 471 6.16 -7.91 -14.25
C ASP A 471 4.78 -7.42 -14.73
N SER A 472 4.18 -6.48 -14.01
CA SER A 472 2.92 -5.87 -14.44
C SER A 472 3.04 -5.12 -15.77
N PRO A 473 2.14 -5.34 -16.73
CA PRO A 473 2.05 -4.51 -17.94
C PRO A 473 1.65 -3.05 -17.62
N ARG A 474 1.13 -2.79 -16.42
CA ARG A 474 0.77 -1.46 -15.92
C ARG A 474 1.94 -0.75 -15.24
N ALA A 475 3.01 -1.46 -14.89
CA ALA A 475 4.18 -0.84 -14.27
C ALA A 475 4.81 0.22 -15.20
N PRO A 476 5.50 1.23 -14.63
CA PRO A 476 6.13 2.29 -15.40
C PRO A 476 7.29 1.77 -16.27
N ASP A 477 7.77 2.61 -17.17
CA ASP A 477 9.05 2.35 -17.86
C ASP A 477 10.23 2.70 -16.98
N VAL A 478 10.07 3.75 -16.16
CA VAL A 478 11.09 4.23 -15.21
C VAL A 478 10.45 4.51 -13.87
N TYR A 479 11.08 4.02 -12.81
CA TYR A 479 10.70 4.30 -11.43
C TYR A 479 11.84 5.06 -10.73
N LEU A 480 11.50 6.18 -10.09
CA LEU A 480 12.42 7.09 -9.44
C LEU A 480 12.30 7.01 -7.92
N SER A 481 13.43 6.83 -7.24
CA SER A 481 13.57 6.94 -5.79
C SER A 481 14.59 8.04 -5.49
N PRO A 482 14.20 9.18 -4.89
CA PRO A 482 15.10 10.28 -4.62
C PRO A 482 16.04 9.95 -3.45
N LYS A 483 17.08 10.75 -3.27
CA LYS A 483 17.93 10.70 -2.09
C LYS A 483 17.16 11.07 -0.82
N ASP A 484 17.73 10.69 0.30
CA ASP A 484 17.25 11.14 1.61
C ASP A 484 17.14 12.66 1.67
N GLY A 485 16.12 13.12 2.38
CA GLY A 485 15.80 14.54 2.51
C GLY A 485 15.19 15.20 1.27
N HIS A 486 14.91 14.44 0.20
CA HIS A 486 14.24 14.92 -1.02
C HIS A 486 12.88 14.25 -1.22
N GLY A 487 11.95 14.99 -1.82
CA GLY A 487 10.62 14.50 -2.24
C GLY A 487 10.15 15.24 -3.48
N PHE A 488 9.14 14.71 -4.16
CA PHE A 488 8.60 15.27 -5.41
C PHE A 488 7.42 16.23 -5.20
N ARG A 489 7.13 16.61 -3.96
CA ARG A 489 6.00 17.50 -3.68
C ARG A 489 6.33 18.45 -2.55
N SER A 490 6.12 19.74 -2.80
CA SER A 490 6.31 20.81 -1.80
C SER A 490 5.18 20.83 -0.77
N GLY A 491 5.46 21.43 0.40
CA GLY A 491 4.47 21.67 1.44
C GLY A 491 4.04 20.43 2.24
N LYS A 492 4.87 19.40 2.26
CA LYS A 492 4.71 18.19 3.08
C LYS A 492 5.93 18.00 3.97
N ALA A 493 5.72 17.50 5.19
CA ALA A 493 6.79 17.21 6.13
C ALA A 493 7.47 15.88 5.85
N ALA A 494 6.70 14.89 5.37
CA ALA A 494 7.17 13.57 5.02
C ALA A 494 6.38 12.96 3.86
N GLY A 495 6.88 11.87 3.32
CA GLY A 495 6.24 11.08 2.28
C GLY A 495 6.82 9.70 2.19
N HIS A 496 6.29 8.93 1.25
CA HIS A 496 6.63 7.56 0.97
C HIS A 496 6.61 7.30 -0.55
N GLY A 497 6.71 6.06 -0.97
CA GLY A 497 6.69 5.67 -2.37
C GLY A 497 8.08 5.47 -2.96
N ALA A 498 9.17 5.64 -2.18
CA ALA A 498 10.51 5.23 -2.54
C ALA A 498 10.80 3.79 -2.05
N VAL A 499 12.05 3.37 -2.10
CA VAL A 499 12.45 1.98 -1.78
C VAL A 499 13.42 1.90 -0.60
N SER A 500 13.53 2.98 0.19
CA SER A 500 14.42 3.03 1.36
C SER A 500 13.89 2.17 2.50
N ARG A 501 14.79 1.74 3.38
CA ARG A 501 14.46 0.96 4.58
C ARG A 501 13.36 1.61 5.43
N LEU A 502 13.41 2.94 5.60
CA LEU A 502 12.42 3.66 6.41
C LEU A 502 11.00 3.60 5.83
N GLU A 503 10.89 3.44 4.52
CA GLU A 503 9.60 3.33 3.84
C GLU A 503 9.16 1.88 3.66
N MET A 504 10.11 0.94 3.51
CA MET A 504 9.83 -0.46 3.21
C MET A 504 9.67 -1.35 4.44
N VAL A 505 10.27 -0.99 5.59
CA VAL A 505 10.21 -1.85 6.78
C VAL A 505 9.12 -1.38 7.74
N VAL A 506 8.15 -2.25 7.96
CA VAL A 506 6.91 -1.99 8.70
C VAL A 506 6.79 -2.91 9.92
N PRO A 507 6.00 -2.55 10.94
CA PRO A 507 5.68 -3.48 12.00
C PRO A 507 4.78 -4.61 11.47
N LEU A 508 5.03 -5.83 11.93
CA LEU A 508 4.17 -6.99 11.75
C LEU A 508 4.19 -7.81 13.04
N VAL A 509 3.03 -7.91 13.70
CA VAL A 509 2.88 -8.63 14.96
C VAL A 509 1.59 -9.44 14.94
N PHE A 510 1.67 -10.70 15.35
CA PHE A 510 0.53 -11.59 15.52
C PHE A 510 0.38 -11.95 17.00
N ALA A 511 -0.80 -11.75 17.58
CA ALA A 511 -1.06 -12.05 18.99
C ALA A 511 -2.44 -12.69 19.16
N GLY A 512 -2.51 -13.89 19.73
CA GLY A 512 -3.78 -14.58 19.91
C GLY A 512 -3.61 -16.05 20.28
N PRO A 513 -4.66 -16.84 20.16
CA PRO A 513 -4.64 -18.26 20.50
C PRO A 513 -3.57 -19.03 19.72
N GLY A 514 -2.76 -19.79 20.45
CA GLY A 514 -1.70 -20.64 19.87
C GLY A 514 -0.44 -19.87 19.42
N ILE A 515 -0.42 -18.54 19.59
CA ILE A 515 0.77 -17.75 19.28
C ILE A 515 1.71 -17.78 20.49
N GLU A 516 2.92 -18.24 20.27
CA GLU A 516 4.00 -18.16 21.24
C GLU A 516 4.67 -16.77 21.12
N PRO A 517 4.72 -16.01 22.22
CA PRO A 517 5.40 -14.71 22.22
C PRO A 517 6.86 -14.86 21.83
N GLY A 518 7.34 -13.97 20.96
CA GLY A 518 8.72 -14.04 20.50
C GLY A 518 9.02 -13.09 19.35
N ARG A 519 10.20 -13.30 18.75
CA ARG A 519 10.67 -12.53 17.60
C ARG A 519 11.17 -13.47 16.50
N ARG A 520 10.88 -13.13 15.28
CA ARG A 520 11.43 -13.78 14.08
C ARG A 520 12.15 -12.74 13.22
N PRO A 521 13.15 -13.13 12.45
CA PRO A 521 13.99 -12.16 11.75
C PRO A 521 13.26 -11.43 10.63
N VAL A 522 12.55 -12.13 9.76
CA VAL A 522 12.04 -11.56 8.50
C VAL A 522 10.64 -12.05 8.13
N ALA A 523 9.89 -11.22 7.40
CA ALA A 523 8.65 -11.55 6.71
C ALA A 523 8.41 -10.55 5.57
N ARG A 524 7.48 -10.85 4.66
CA ARG A 524 6.89 -9.91 3.70
C ARG A 524 5.45 -9.58 4.10
N THR A 525 4.96 -8.39 3.77
CA THR A 525 3.54 -8.08 4.01
C THR A 525 2.59 -8.92 3.15
N ALA A 526 3.05 -9.42 2.00
CA ALA A 526 2.31 -10.37 1.17
C ALA A 526 2.02 -11.72 1.87
N ASP A 527 2.83 -12.09 2.88
CA ASP A 527 2.65 -13.31 3.67
C ASP A 527 1.40 -13.27 4.56
N LEU A 528 0.77 -12.10 4.69
CA LEU A 528 -0.38 -11.92 5.57
C LEU A 528 -1.59 -12.78 5.14
N ALA A 529 -1.90 -12.82 3.85
CA ALA A 529 -3.07 -13.55 3.35
C ALA A 529 -2.95 -15.08 3.58
N PRO A 530 -1.90 -15.77 3.11
CA PRO A 530 -1.75 -17.20 3.35
C PRO A 530 -1.63 -17.54 4.84
N THR A 531 -0.97 -16.69 5.64
CA THR A 531 -0.84 -16.88 7.09
C THR A 531 -2.17 -16.81 7.82
N ILE A 532 -3.04 -15.83 7.47
CA ILE A 532 -4.38 -15.74 8.04
C ILE A 532 -5.23 -16.94 7.67
N LEU A 533 -5.20 -17.39 6.41
CA LEU A 533 -5.95 -18.55 5.96
C LEU A 533 -5.48 -19.83 6.69
N ALA A 534 -4.17 -20.04 6.80
CA ALA A 534 -3.59 -21.16 7.53
C ALA A 534 -3.98 -21.17 9.01
N TRP A 535 -3.89 -20.02 9.70
CA TRP A 535 -4.29 -19.90 11.11
C TRP A 535 -5.79 -20.18 11.33
N LEU A 536 -6.64 -19.78 10.40
CA LEU A 536 -8.08 -20.06 10.42
C LEU A 536 -8.40 -21.51 10.02
N GLY A 537 -7.44 -22.26 9.48
CA GLY A 537 -7.64 -23.61 8.95
C GLY A 537 -8.46 -23.63 7.64
N VAL A 538 -8.40 -22.54 6.88
CA VAL A 538 -9.04 -22.42 5.57
C VAL A 538 -8.07 -22.91 4.49
N PRO A 539 -8.42 -23.96 3.73
CA PRO A 539 -7.58 -24.45 2.66
C PRO A 539 -7.37 -23.41 1.55
N PHE A 540 -6.16 -23.34 1.04
CA PHE A 540 -5.79 -22.52 -0.13
C PHE A 540 -4.72 -23.22 -0.95
N ASP A 541 -4.62 -22.87 -2.23
CA ASP A 541 -3.51 -23.28 -3.08
C ASP A 541 -2.37 -22.28 -2.93
N ALA A 542 -1.21 -22.73 -2.48
CA ALA A 542 -0.03 -21.89 -2.32
C ALA A 542 0.46 -21.31 -3.66
N ASN A 543 0.20 -21.99 -4.79
CA ASN A 543 0.58 -21.51 -6.11
C ASN A 543 -0.26 -20.32 -6.60
N GLU A 544 -1.37 -19.99 -5.92
CA GLU A 544 -2.18 -18.81 -6.22
C GLU A 544 -1.69 -17.54 -5.50
N MET A 545 -0.59 -17.62 -4.75
CA MET A 545 -0.05 -16.51 -3.96
C MET A 545 1.47 -16.46 -4.08
N ASP A 546 2.04 -15.27 -4.01
CA ASP A 546 3.49 -15.05 -3.93
C ASP A 546 3.98 -15.11 -2.48
N GLY A 547 3.11 -14.70 -1.54
CA GLY A 547 3.38 -14.77 -0.11
C GLY A 547 3.28 -16.19 0.44
N GLU A 548 3.97 -16.46 1.54
CA GLU A 548 4.03 -17.75 2.19
C GLU A 548 3.33 -17.76 3.56
N ASP A 549 2.87 -18.94 3.99
CA ASP A 549 2.41 -19.12 5.37
C ASP A 549 3.60 -19.01 6.33
N LEU A 550 3.55 -18.03 7.21
CA LEU A 550 4.57 -17.78 8.25
C LEU A 550 4.58 -18.83 9.37
N ARG A 551 3.74 -19.87 9.27
CA ARG A 551 3.68 -21.00 10.21
C ARG A 551 3.64 -20.53 11.67
N LEU A 552 2.58 -19.78 11.99
CA LEU A 552 2.38 -19.22 13.32
C LEU A 552 2.13 -20.29 14.39
N LEU A 553 1.61 -21.44 13.99
CA LEU A 553 1.21 -22.53 14.87
C LEU A 553 2.16 -23.72 14.73
N SER A 554 2.61 -24.27 15.86
CA SER A 554 3.36 -25.54 15.91
C SER A 554 2.46 -26.78 15.69
N ALA A 555 1.16 -26.65 15.98
CA ALA A 555 0.13 -27.66 15.75
C ALA A 555 -1.25 -27.00 15.51
N PRO A 556 -2.16 -27.67 14.81
CA PRO A 556 -3.51 -27.16 14.61
C PRO A 556 -4.19 -26.84 15.95
N LEU A 557 -4.89 -25.70 16.01
CA LEU A 557 -5.64 -25.33 17.21
C LEU A 557 -6.82 -26.28 17.43
N PRO A 558 -7.15 -26.67 18.68
CA PRO A 558 -8.33 -27.46 18.99
C PRO A 558 -9.59 -26.70 18.58
N PRO A 559 -10.71 -27.38 18.29
CA PRO A 559 -11.98 -26.72 18.01
C PRO A 559 -12.33 -25.71 19.11
N PRO A 560 -12.79 -24.49 18.78
CA PRO A 560 -13.17 -23.53 19.79
C PRO A 560 -14.43 -24.02 20.53
N PRO A 561 -14.58 -23.68 21.83
CA PRO A 561 -15.79 -24.01 22.57
C PRO A 561 -17.02 -23.31 21.93
N PRO A 562 -18.27 -23.70 22.28
CA PRO A 562 -19.45 -23.00 21.81
C PRO A 562 -19.38 -21.49 22.09
N LEU A 563 -20.03 -20.68 21.25
CA LEU A 563 -20.11 -19.25 21.49
C LEU A 563 -20.91 -18.98 22.78
N PRO A 564 -20.54 -17.96 23.56
CA PRO A 564 -21.34 -17.52 24.69
C PRO A 564 -22.71 -17.00 24.19
N PRO A 565 -23.75 -17.00 25.05
CA PRO A 565 -25.02 -16.36 24.70
C PRO A 565 -24.79 -14.87 24.38
N PRO A 566 -25.62 -14.26 23.51
CA PRO A 566 -25.50 -12.86 23.16
C PRO A 566 -25.54 -11.99 24.44
N PRO A 567 -24.76 -10.89 24.46
CA PRO A 567 -24.72 -10.00 25.61
C PRO A 567 -26.09 -9.39 25.86
N ALA A 568 -26.56 -9.38 27.11
CA ALA A 568 -27.68 -8.55 27.51
C ALA A 568 -27.33 -7.09 27.23
N GLY A 569 -28.22 -6.34 26.56
CA GLY A 569 -28.03 -5.02 25.97
C GLY A 569 -27.03 -4.12 26.70
N GLU A 570 -26.15 -3.47 25.95
CA GLU A 570 -25.09 -2.61 26.50
C GLU A 570 -25.69 -1.47 27.34
N PRO A 571 -25.31 -1.33 28.62
CA PRO A 571 -25.56 -0.08 29.31
C PRO A 571 -24.73 1.02 28.62
N ALA A 572 -25.37 2.16 28.35
CA ALA A 572 -24.67 3.32 27.76
C ALA A 572 -23.40 3.63 28.58
N GLU A 573 -22.26 3.65 27.91
CA GLU A 573 -21.02 4.12 28.53
C GLU A 573 -21.23 5.55 29.05
N PRO A 574 -20.75 5.90 30.25
CA PRO A 574 -20.75 7.27 30.71
C PRO A 574 -19.99 8.13 29.69
N GLN A 575 -20.64 9.14 29.14
CA GLN A 575 -19.97 10.13 28.30
C GLN A 575 -18.87 10.79 29.13
N GLU A 576 -17.64 10.74 28.66
CA GLU A 576 -16.58 11.54 29.27
C GLU A 576 -17.01 13.01 29.26
N PRO A 577 -16.84 13.75 30.36
CA PRO A 577 -17.19 15.16 30.38
C PRO A 577 -16.37 15.92 29.35
N PRO A 578 -16.95 16.90 28.65
CA PRO A 578 -16.23 17.70 27.68
C PRO A 578 -15.01 18.32 28.35
N GLY A 579 -13.83 18.07 27.76
CA GLY A 579 -12.56 18.60 28.24
C GLY A 579 -12.67 20.11 28.43
N ARG A 580 -12.32 20.61 29.63
CA ARG A 580 -12.26 22.03 29.91
C ARG A 580 -11.23 22.66 28.97
N GLU A 581 -11.71 23.55 28.12
CA GLU A 581 -10.87 24.49 27.39
C GLU A 581 -9.87 25.19 28.33
N ARG A 582 -8.60 25.13 28.01
CA ARG A 582 -7.57 26.06 28.47
C ARG A 582 -6.74 26.54 27.28
#